data_89adde3b4a4c5b7e6aa4353e01d548a2
#
_entry.id   89adde3b4a4c5b7e6aa4353e01d548a2
#
_cell.length_a   1.000
_cell.length_b   1.000
_cell.length_c   1.000
_cell.angle_alpha   90.00
_cell.angle_beta   90.00
_cell.angle_gamma   90.00
#
_symmetry.space_group_name_H-M   'P 1'
#
loop_
_entity.id
_entity.type
_entity.pdbx_description
1 polymer ?
#
loop_
_entity_poly.entity_id
_entity_poly.type
_entity_poly.pdbx_seq_one_letter_code
_entity_poly.pdbx_strand_id
1 'polypeptide(L)'
;PRDVAAAGSVGFMRHEDGIRSIETGRPLRDPAYPCNTPAPGKPALSKSPEPPTPRRAVRLLTGEADKLSGDDHRFVTALLERSPTIATAVDLIRRFTTMVKDQMAGALDSWLREAEASALAPCATGLRRDEDALRAAMTEPWSNGQVEGQVNRLKVIKREMYGRAGFDLLRCRVLAHA
;
A
#
# COMPACT_ATOMS: atom_id res chain seq x y z
N PRO A 1 38.59 7.44 -41.43
CA PRO A 1 37.53 6.96 -42.27
C PRO A 1 36.81 5.82 -41.51
N ARG A 2 35.64 6.09 -41.05
CA ARG A 2 34.72 5.08 -40.55
C ARG A 2 33.30 5.52 -40.91
N ASP A 3 32.70 4.68 -41.73
CA ASP A 3 31.37 4.80 -42.28
C ASP A 3 30.33 4.87 -41.18
N VAL A 4 29.43 5.84 -41.28
CA VAL A 4 28.20 5.91 -40.47
C VAL A 4 27.06 5.51 -41.40
N ALA A 5 26.51 4.35 -41.12
CA ALA A 5 25.37 3.80 -41.86
C ALA A 5 24.10 4.62 -41.58
N ALA A 6 23.37 4.90 -42.66
CA ALA A 6 22.15 5.65 -42.72
C ALA A 6 20.99 4.91 -42.04
N ALA A 7 20.26 5.63 -41.19
CA ALA A 7 18.97 5.23 -40.66
C ALA A 7 17.90 5.43 -41.74
N GLY A 8 17.23 4.34 -42.13
CA GLY A 8 16.16 4.33 -43.11
C GLY A 8 14.90 5.06 -42.61
N SER A 9 14.54 6.07 -43.38
CA SER A 9 13.26 6.77 -43.30
C SER A 9 12.13 5.83 -43.74
N VAL A 10 11.19 5.51 -42.87
CA VAL A 10 9.95 4.82 -43.24
C VAL A 10 9.01 5.86 -43.84
N GLY A 11 8.93 5.87 -45.18
CA GLY A 11 7.99 6.70 -45.92
C GLY A 11 6.55 6.23 -45.72
N PHE A 12 5.71 7.13 -45.25
CA PHE A 12 4.25 6.94 -45.16
C PHE A 12 3.69 7.16 -46.57
N MET A 13 3.37 6.07 -47.29
CA MET A 13 2.62 6.17 -48.57
C MET A 13 1.14 6.37 -48.27
N ARG A 14 0.61 7.52 -48.56
CA ARG A 14 -0.84 7.75 -48.76
C ARG A 14 -1.26 7.04 -50.03
N HIS A 15 -2.06 6.03 -49.91
CA HIS A 15 -2.80 5.49 -51.05
C HIS A 15 -4.22 6.09 -51.03
N GLU A 16 -4.46 7.04 -51.94
CA GLU A 16 -5.80 7.47 -52.31
C GLU A 16 -6.34 6.49 -53.35
N ASP A 17 -7.00 5.44 -52.90
CA ASP A 17 -7.87 4.64 -53.77
C ASP A 17 -9.06 4.13 -52.97
N GLY A 18 -10.23 4.35 -53.56
CA GLY A 18 -11.55 4.20 -52.97
C GLY A 18 -11.81 2.87 -52.33
N ILE A 19 -12.38 2.94 -51.15
CA ILE A 19 -12.98 1.80 -50.46
C ILE A 19 -14.14 1.31 -51.30
N ARG A 20 -13.95 0.24 -52.08
CA ARG A 20 -15.02 -0.53 -52.65
C ARG A 20 -15.68 -1.28 -51.48
N SER A 21 -16.93 -0.94 -51.15
CA SER A 21 -17.76 -1.71 -50.26
C SER A 21 -17.86 -3.15 -50.79
N ILE A 22 -17.17 -4.07 -50.12
CA ILE A 22 -17.43 -5.48 -50.28
C ILE A 22 -18.78 -5.71 -49.59
N GLU A 23 -19.79 -5.94 -50.38
CA GLU A 23 -21.07 -6.48 -49.94
C GLU A 23 -20.78 -7.88 -49.34
N THR A 24 -20.48 -7.95 -48.08
CA THR A 24 -20.51 -9.21 -47.34
C THR A 24 -21.96 -9.62 -47.25
N GLY A 25 -22.31 -10.60 -48.08
CA GLY A 25 -23.63 -11.24 -48.00
C GLY A 25 -23.93 -11.65 -46.59
N ARG A 26 -24.90 -11.01 -45.98
CA ARG A 26 -25.46 -11.48 -44.71
C ARG A 26 -25.93 -12.92 -44.93
N PRO A 27 -25.48 -13.88 -44.13
CA PRO A 27 -26.06 -15.20 -44.14
C PRO A 27 -27.55 -15.03 -43.80
N LEU A 28 -28.41 -15.57 -44.64
CA LEU A 28 -29.84 -15.66 -44.43
C LEU A 28 -30.07 -16.26 -43.05
N ARG A 29 -30.78 -15.51 -42.20
CA ARG A 29 -31.21 -15.99 -40.88
C ARG A 29 -32.06 -17.24 -41.10
N ASP A 30 -31.62 -18.34 -40.59
CA ASP A 30 -32.37 -19.58 -40.51
C ASP A 30 -33.59 -19.35 -39.61
N PRO A 31 -34.85 -19.41 -40.13
CA PRO A 31 -36.03 -19.16 -39.32
C PRO A 31 -36.27 -20.18 -38.23
N ALA A 32 -35.52 -21.26 -38.18
CA ALA A 32 -35.66 -22.35 -37.22
C ALA A 32 -34.95 -22.08 -35.87
N TYR A 33 -34.16 -21.00 -35.76
CA TYR A 33 -33.50 -20.64 -34.48
C TYR A 33 -34.14 -19.38 -33.89
N PRO A 34 -35.00 -19.50 -32.86
CA PRO A 34 -35.47 -18.34 -32.11
C PRO A 34 -34.27 -17.73 -31.37
N CYS A 35 -33.84 -16.53 -31.81
CA CYS A 35 -32.70 -15.79 -31.26
C CYS A 35 -32.91 -15.21 -29.84
N ASN A 36 -33.76 -15.85 -29.03
CA ASN A 36 -34.09 -15.44 -27.68
C ASN A 36 -33.93 -16.56 -26.63
N THR A 37 -33.20 -17.63 -26.94
CA THR A 37 -32.75 -18.53 -25.87
C THR A 37 -31.55 -17.88 -25.23
N PRO A 38 -31.62 -17.41 -23.96
CA PRO A 38 -30.41 -16.98 -23.25
C PRO A 38 -29.46 -18.17 -23.23
N ALA A 39 -28.25 -17.97 -23.72
CA ALA A 39 -27.19 -18.96 -23.60
C ALA A 39 -27.17 -19.45 -22.14
N PRO A 40 -27.06 -20.78 -21.89
CA PRO A 40 -26.96 -21.29 -20.53
C PRO A 40 -25.83 -20.50 -19.86
N GLY A 41 -26.20 -19.72 -18.85
CA GLY A 41 -25.24 -18.87 -18.12
C GLY A 41 -24.12 -19.76 -17.68
N LYS A 42 -22.90 -19.43 -18.08
CA LYS A 42 -21.72 -20.09 -17.49
C LYS A 42 -21.94 -20.05 -15.98
N PRO A 43 -21.84 -21.22 -15.29
CA PRO A 43 -21.98 -21.23 -13.85
C PRO A 43 -21.02 -20.15 -13.34
N ALA A 44 -21.55 -19.18 -12.62
CA ALA A 44 -20.75 -18.18 -11.98
C ALA A 44 -19.84 -18.95 -11.01
N LEU A 45 -18.64 -19.25 -11.46
CA LEU A 45 -17.58 -19.69 -10.57
C LEU A 45 -17.53 -18.61 -9.51
N SER A 46 -18.02 -18.95 -8.32
CA SER A 46 -17.87 -18.12 -7.14
C SER A 46 -16.38 -17.81 -7.05
N LYS A 47 -15.99 -16.57 -7.39
CA LYS A 47 -14.61 -16.12 -7.26
C LYS A 47 -14.25 -16.38 -5.81
N SER A 48 -13.41 -17.38 -5.58
CA SER A 48 -12.77 -17.53 -4.28
C SER A 48 -12.22 -16.15 -3.91
N PRO A 49 -12.47 -15.66 -2.70
CA PRO A 49 -12.01 -14.34 -2.31
C PRO A 49 -10.52 -14.26 -2.59
N GLU A 50 -10.13 -13.31 -3.43
CA GLU A 50 -8.73 -13.11 -3.82
C GLU A 50 -7.92 -12.81 -2.54
N PRO A 51 -6.79 -13.50 -2.31
CA PRO A 51 -6.02 -13.30 -1.08
C PRO A 51 -5.61 -11.83 -0.97
N PRO A 52 -5.67 -11.24 0.22
CA PRO A 52 -5.30 -9.84 0.40
C PRO A 52 -3.83 -9.61 0.05
N THR A 53 -3.53 -8.42 -0.49
CA THR A 53 -2.14 -8.03 -0.76
C THR A 53 -1.32 -8.06 0.53
N PRO A 54 0.02 -8.27 0.47
CA PRO A 54 0.87 -8.30 1.67
C PRO A 54 0.71 -7.06 2.57
N ARG A 55 0.56 -5.87 1.99
CA ARG A 55 0.31 -4.63 2.75
C ARG A 55 -1.04 -4.64 3.47
N ARG A 56 -2.07 -5.18 2.84
CA ARG A 56 -3.38 -5.34 3.49
C ARG A 56 -3.31 -6.38 4.58
N ALA A 57 -2.65 -7.52 4.34
CA ALA A 57 -2.46 -8.56 5.35
C ALA A 57 -1.75 -8.04 6.61
N VAL A 58 -0.65 -7.29 6.46
CA VAL A 58 0.04 -6.66 7.60
C VAL A 58 -0.91 -5.73 8.36
N ARG A 59 -1.68 -4.89 7.67
CA ARG A 59 -2.64 -3.98 8.33
C ARG A 59 -3.72 -4.74 9.09
N LEU A 60 -4.21 -5.87 8.56
CA LEU A 60 -5.19 -6.71 9.24
C LEU A 60 -4.61 -7.39 10.49
N LEU A 61 -3.35 -7.85 10.40
CA LEU A 61 -2.65 -8.51 11.50
C LEU A 61 -2.30 -7.56 12.66
N THR A 62 -1.94 -6.31 12.35
CA THR A 62 -1.50 -5.31 13.34
C THR A 62 -2.60 -4.37 13.77
N GLY A 63 -3.75 -4.39 13.10
CA GLY A 63 -4.91 -3.57 13.43
C GLY A 63 -5.69 -4.08 14.64
N GLU A 64 -6.71 -3.30 15.03
CA GLU A 64 -7.63 -3.67 16.10
C GLU A 64 -8.57 -4.78 15.62
N ALA A 65 -8.63 -5.87 16.39
CA ALA A 65 -9.44 -7.04 16.04
C ALA A 65 -10.93 -6.71 15.88
N ASP A 66 -11.43 -5.78 16.68
CA ASP A 66 -12.84 -5.38 16.70
C ASP A 66 -13.30 -4.64 15.44
N LYS A 67 -12.34 -4.14 14.65
CA LYS A 67 -12.62 -3.42 13.39
C LYS A 67 -12.55 -4.30 12.15
N LEU A 68 -12.27 -5.59 12.32
CA LEU A 68 -12.16 -6.53 11.20
C LEU A 68 -13.54 -6.98 10.72
N SER A 69 -13.71 -7.06 9.39
CA SER A 69 -14.87 -7.74 8.81
C SER A 69 -14.83 -9.25 9.09
N GLY A 70 -15.97 -9.95 9.01
CA GLY A 70 -16.00 -11.39 9.24
C GLY A 70 -15.07 -12.20 8.33
N ASP A 71 -14.88 -11.76 7.09
CA ASP A 71 -13.97 -12.40 6.12
C ASP A 71 -12.50 -12.12 6.47
N ASP A 72 -12.19 -10.88 6.84
CA ASP A 72 -10.84 -10.50 7.27
C ASP A 72 -10.45 -11.23 8.57
N HIS A 73 -11.39 -11.40 9.49
CA HIS A 73 -11.17 -12.15 10.73
C HIS A 73 -10.86 -13.62 10.43
N ARG A 74 -11.64 -14.28 9.56
CA ARG A 74 -11.36 -15.66 9.13
C ARG A 74 -9.99 -15.80 8.48
N PHE A 75 -9.61 -14.84 7.63
CA PHE A 75 -8.29 -14.81 6.99
C PHE A 75 -7.17 -14.69 8.04
N VAL A 76 -7.27 -13.76 8.98
CA VAL A 76 -6.27 -13.55 10.04
C VAL A 76 -6.12 -14.80 10.89
N THR A 77 -7.22 -15.39 11.35
CA THR A 77 -7.21 -16.62 12.16
C THR A 77 -6.52 -17.76 11.42
N ALA A 78 -6.91 -18.04 10.17
CA ALA A 78 -6.32 -19.10 9.38
C ALA A 78 -4.82 -18.88 9.10
N LEU A 79 -4.39 -17.62 8.95
CA LEU A 79 -2.98 -17.28 8.73
C LEU A 79 -2.14 -17.51 9.99
N LEU A 80 -2.65 -17.10 11.15
CA LEU A 80 -1.96 -17.29 12.43
C LEU A 80 -1.86 -18.77 12.81
N GLU A 81 -2.90 -19.56 12.57
CA GLU A 81 -2.88 -21.01 12.79
C GLU A 81 -1.86 -21.73 11.89
N ARG A 82 -1.75 -21.31 10.62
CA ARG A 82 -0.84 -21.93 9.64
C ARG A 82 0.62 -21.54 9.82
N SER A 83 0.90 -20.41 10.43
CA SER A 83 2.26 -19.88 10.54
C SER A 83 2.57 -19.41 11.96
N PRO A 84 3.14 -20.27 12.80
CA PRO A 84 3.58 -19.92 14.15
C PRO A 84 4.56 -18.75 14.17
N THR A 85 5.43 -18.67 13.16
CA THR A 85 6.38 -17.56 13.01
C THR A 85 5.67 -16.21 12.88
N ILE A 86 4.61 -16.15 12.08
CA ILE A 86 3.80 -14.93 11.93
C ILE A 86 3.04 -14.65 13.23
N ALA A 87 2.49 -15.67 13.87
CA ALA A 87 1.79 -15.51 15.15
C ALA A 87 2.69 -14.89 16.22
N THR A 88 3.92 -15.41 16.39
CA THR A 88 4.92 -14.86 17.31
C THR A 88 5.28 -13.42 16.95
N ALA A 89 5.50 -13.11 15.67
CA ALA A 89 5.83 -11.76 15.25
C ALA A 89 4.68 -10.77 15.52
N VAL A 90 3.43 -11.16 15.28
CA VAL A 90 2.25 -10.33 15.57
C VAL A 90 2.10 -10.08 17.06
N ASP A 91 2.31 -11.10 17.89
CA ASP A 91 2.29 -10.95 19.37
C ASP A 91 3.35 -9.94 19.83
N LEU A 92 4.58 -10.10 19.37
CA LEU A 92 5.67 -9.16 19.67
C LEU A 92 5.36 -7.72 19.24
N ILE A 93 4.78 -7.53 18.05
CA ILE A 93 4.39 -6.19 17.57
C ILE A 93 3.28 -5.59 18.46
N ARG A 94 2.28 -6.37 18.84
CA ARG A 94 1.20 -5.91 19.73
C ARG A 94 1.73 -5.53 21.10
N ARG A 95 2.58 -6.37 21.68
CA ARG A 95 3.24 -6.09 22.98
C ARG A 95 4.10 -4.83 22.90
N PHE A 96 4.86 -4.64 21.80
CA PHE A 96 5.62 -3.41 21.59
C PHE A 96 4.72 -2.18 21.53
N THR A 97 3.63 -2.26 20.79
CA THR A 97 2.68 -1.14 20.67
C THR A 97 2.08 -0.77 22.03
N THR A 98 1.70 -1.75 22.82
CA THR A 98 1.18 -1.57 24.19
C THR A 98 2.25 -0.94 25.08
N MET A 99 3.46 -1.51 25.06
CA MET A 99 4.61 -1.03 25.83
C MET A 99 4.93 0.44 25.55
N VAL A 100 4.89 0.86 24.29
CA VAL A 100 5.11 2.27 23.91
C VAL A 100 3.96 3.15 24.36
N LYS A 101 2.70 2.72 24.18
CA LYS A 101 1.52 3.48 24.57
C LYS A 101 1.45 3.68 26.09
N ASP A 102 1.77 2.65 26.84
CA ASP A 102 1.70 2.64 28.29
C ASP A 102 3.01 3.09 28.98
N GLN A 103 3.97 3.54 28.17
CA GLN A 103 5.27 4.07 28.64
C GLN A 103 6.05 3.10 29.53
N MET A 104 6.03 1.81 29.20
CA MET A 104 6.62 0.73 30.00
C MET A 104 8.10 0.50 29.64
N ALA A 105 8.97 1.50 29.85
CA ALA A 105 10.39 1.43 29.49
C ALA A 105 11.15 0.24 30.11
N GLY A 106 10.73 -0.25 31.29
CA GLY A 106 11.36 -1.38 31.96
C GLY A 106 11.19 -2.73 31.24
N ALA A 107 10.20 -2.86 30.35
CA ALA A 107 9.96 -4.08 29.59
C ALA A 107 10.76 -4.15 28.28
N LEU A 108 11.45 -3.05 27.88
CA LEU A 108 12.11 -2.93 26.61
C LEU A 108 13.22 -3.97 26.40
N ASP A 109 14.06 -4.20 27.39
CA ASP A 109 15.19 -5.14 27.28
C ASP A 109 14.75 -6.58 27.08
N SER A 110 13.70 -7.00 27.79
CA SER A 110 13.15 -8.36 27.63
C SER A 110 12.52 -8.51 26.25
N TRP A 111 11.80 -7.50 25.80
CA TRP A 111 11.19 -7.49 24.49
C TRP A 111 12.23 -7.54 23.37
N LEU A 112 13.29 -6.74 23.46
CA LEU A 112 14.37 -6.73 22.45
C LEU A 112 15.04 -8.10 22.33
N ARG A 113 15.33 -8.78 23.44
CA ARG A 113 15.91 -10.14 23.42
C ARG A 113 14.98 -11.16 22.77
N GLU A 114 13.70 -11.12 23.05
CA GLU A 114 12.71 -11.99 22.41
C GLU A 114 12.60 -11.70 20.91
N ALA A 115 12.58 -10.43 20.53
CA ALA A 115 12.50 -10.01 19.13
C ALA A 115 13.74 -10.40 18.32
N GLU A 116 14.94 -10.30 18.93
CA GLU A 116 16.22 -10.76 18.33
C GLU A 116 16.23 -12.28 18.08
N ALA A 117 15.53 -13.05 18.88
CA ALA A 117 15.39 -14.50 18.71
C ALA A 117 14.26 -14.90 17.74
N SER A 118 13.58 -13.95 17.12
CA SER A 118 12.41 -14.15 16.26
C SER A 118 12.65 -13.71 14.82
N ALA A 119 11.60 -13.81 13.98
CA ALA A 119 11.60 -13.23 12.63
C ALA A 119 11.76 -11.70 12.62
N LEU A 120 11.63 -11.02 13.75
CA LEU A 120 11.83 -9.58 13.90
C LEU A 120 13.29 -9.20 14.22
N ALA A 121 14.24 -10.12 14.20
CA ALA A 121 15.64 -9.88 14.49
C ALA A 121 16.25 -8.65 13.76
N PRO A 122 16.04 -8.44 12.44
CA PRO A 122 16.54 -7.26 11.76
C PRO A 122 15.96 -5.95 12.31
N CYS A 123 14.67 -5.96 12.68
CA CYS A 123 14.01 -4.83 13.29
C CYS A 123 14.55 -4.55 14.69
N ALA A 124 14.66 -5.58 15.52
CA ALA A 124 15.20 -5.48 16.87
C ALA A 124 16.65 -4.95 16.88
N THR A 125 17.48 -5.41 15.95
CA THR A 125 18.85 -4.89 15.77
C THR A 125 18.85 -3.39 15.42
N GLY A 126 17.91 -2.93 14.59
CA GLY A 126 17.73 -1.51 14.32
C GLY A 126 17.34 -0.71 15.55
N LEU A 127 16.34 -1.19 16.29
CA LEU A 127 15.86 -0.55 17.52
C LEU A 127 16.94 -0.52 18.62
N ARG A 128 17.79 -1.53 18.68
CA ARG A 128 18.91 -1.58 19.62
C ARG A 128 19.93 -0.44 19.40
N ARG A 129 20.12 0.01 18.16
CA ARG A 129 21.00 1.16 17.86
C ARG A 129 20.42 2.47 18.38
N ASP A 130 19.10 2.58 18.42
CA ASP A 130 18.38 3.77 18.85
C ASP A 130 17.73 3.58 20.24
N GLU A 131 18.24 2.62 21.04
CA GLU A 131 17.63 2.22 22.31
C GLU A 131 17.49 3.39 23.28
N ASP A 132 18.50 4.25 23.39
CA ASP A 132 18.44 5.41 24.29
C ASP A 132 17.33 6.39 23.90
N ALA A 133 17.16 6.63 22.59
CA ALA A 133 16.07 7.47 22.08
C ALA A 133 14.70 6.83 22.32
N LEU A 134 14.61 5.50 22.14
CA LEU A 134 13.38 4.76 22.39
C LEU A 134 13.03 4.75 23.88
N ARG A 135 14.00 4.59 24.75
CA ARG A 135 13.85 4.68 26.21
C ARG A 135 13.40 6.08 26.63
N ALA A 136 14.03 7.13 26.10
CA ALA A 136 13.63 8.51 26.34
C ALA A 136 12.18 8.75 25.88
N ALA A 137 11.77 8.24 24.73
CA ALA A 137 10.40 8.36 24.23
C ALA A 137 9.35 7.69 25.14
N MET A 138 9.75 6.69 25.94
CA MET A 138 8.86 6.01 26.89
C MET A 138 8.93 6.59 28.31
N THR A 139 9.93 7.41 28.64
CA THR A 139 10.10 7.95 29.99
C THR A 139 9.78 9.44 30.06
N GLU A 140 10.02 10.15 28.96
CA GLU A 140 9.81 11.60 28.91
C GLU A 140 8.34 11.95 28.64
N PRO A 141 7.79 12.95 29.32
CA PRO A 141 6.42 13.40 29.09
C PRO A 141 6.23 14.17 27.78
N TRP A 142 7.31 14.48 27.08
CA TRP A 142 7.34 15.28 25.88
C TRP A 142 7.20 14.42 24.63
N SER A 143 6.35 14.86 23.73
CA SER A 143 6.19 14.23 22.42
C SER A 143 6.62 15.18 21.31
N ASN A 144 7.37 14.67 20.32
CA ASN A 144 7.74 15.43 19.12
C ASN A 144 6.58 15.55 18.12
N GLY A 145 5.45 14.91 18.39
CA GLY A 145 4.29 14.86 17.47
C GLY A 145 3.75 16.25 17.10
N GLN A 146 3.77 17.21 18.05
CA GLN A 146 3.33 18.58 17.78
C GLN A 146 4.26 19.28 16.79
N VAL A 147 5.58 19.12 16.95
CA VAL A 147 6.58 19.68 16.03
C VAL A 147 6.47 19.03 14.65
N GLU A 148 6.34 17.72 14.59
CA GLU A 148 6.13 17.00 13.33
C GLU A 148 4.83 17.42 12.64
N GLY A 149 3.76 17.63 13.37
CA GLY A 149 2.50 18.18 12.86
C GLY A 149 2.70 19.54 12.19
N GLN A 150 3.42 20.45 12.83
CA GLN A 150 3.72 21.77 12.26
C GLN A 150 4.65 21.68 11.04
N VAL A 151 5.66 20.83 11.08
CA VAL A 151 6.55 20.60 9.94
C VAL A 151 5.77 20.01 8.74
N ASN A 152 4.88 19.09 8.97
CA ASN A 152 4.03 18.52 7.92
C ASN A 152 3.07 19.56 7.34
N ARG A 153 2.46 20.39 8.18
CA ARG A 153 1.65 21.52 7.75
C ARG A 153 2.44 22.49 6.88
N LEU A 154 3.65 22.84 7.28
CA LEU A 154 4.55 23.70 6.50
C LEU A 154 4.88 23.06 5.13
N LYS A 155 5.15 21.76 5.10
CA LYS A 155 5.38 21.02 3.85
C LYS A 155 4.16 21.05 2.92
N VAL A 156 2.94 20.94 3.46
CA VAL A 156 1.70 21.02 2.68
C VAL A 156 1.57 22.42 2.06
N ILE A 157 1.66 23.48 2.87
CA ILE A 157 1.59 24.88 2.40
C ILE A 157 2.62 25.13 1.29
N LYS A 158 3.87 24.66 1.48
CA LYS A 158 4.93 24.80 0.48
C LYS A 158 4.60 24.08 -0.84
N ARG A 159 3.98 22.89 -0.78
CA ARG A 159 3.54 22.13 -1.96
C ARG A 159 2.42 22.85 -2.70
N GLU A 160 1.43 23.39 -2.00
CA GLU A 160 0.34 24.18 -2.59
C GLU A 160 0.85 25.41 -3.34
N MET A 161 1.99 25.96 -2.93
CA MET A 161 2.68 27.07 -3.59
C MET A 161 3.66 26.60 -4.68
N TYR A 162 3.61 25.32 -5.07
CA TYR A 162 4.50 24.74 -6.09
C TYR A 162 6.00 24.96 -5.83
N GLY A 163 6.40 25.13 -4.57
CA GLY A 163 7.78 25.40 -4.16
C GLY A 163 8.37 26.73 -4.60
N ARG A 164 7.55 27.63 -5.18
CA ARG A 164 7.98 28.94 -5.73
C ARG A 164 7.86 30.10 -4.74
N ALA A 165 7.30 29.87 -3.58
CA ALA A 165 7.16 30.90 -2.57
C ALA A 165 8.50 31.32 -1.98
N GLY A 166 8.80 32.61 -2.01
CA GLY A 166 9.84 33.21 -1.20
C GLY A 166 9.49 33.11 0.30
N PHE A 167 10.48 33.32 1.14
CA PHE A 167 10.32 33.20 2.59
C PHE A 167 9.19 34.04 3.17
N ASP A 168 9.09 35.31 2.73
CA ASP A 168 8.10 36.26 3.22
C ASP A 168 6.66 35.82 2.94
N LEU A 169 6.41 35.36 1.70
CA LEU A 169 5.09 34.86 1.33
C LEU A 169 4.74 33.56 2.06
N LEU A 170 5.71 32.67 2.25
CA LEU A 170 5.52 31.46 3.03
C LEU A 170 5.18 31.78 4.49
N ARG A 171 5.91 32.73 5.09
CA ARG A 171 5.66 33.23 6.45
C ARG A 171 4.25 33.80 6.60
N CYS A 172 3.84 34.68 5.68
CA CYS A 172 2.50 35.24 5.69
C CYS A 172 1.42 34.15 5.63
N ARG A 173 1.57 33.14 4.78
CA ARG A 173 0.61 32.05 4.68
C ARG A 173 0.56 31.17 5.92
N VAL A 174 1.70 30.86 6.50
CA VAL A 174 1.78 30.05 7.73
C VAL A 174 1.06 30.75 8.86
N LEU A 175 1.27 32.07 9.01
CA LEU A 175 0.64 32.88 10.06
C LEU A 175 -0.85 33.13 9.81
N ALA A 176 -1.29 33.24 8.56
CA ALA A 176 -2.71 33.42 8.22
C ALA A 176 -3.57 32.17 8.47
N HIS A 177 -2.94 31.01 8.59
CA HIS A 177 -3.61 29.73 8.86
C HIS A 177 -3.37 29.25 10.32
N ALA A 178 -2.81 30.07 11.18
CA ALA A 178 -2.51 29.74 12.58
C ALA A 178 -3.74 29.77 13.48
#